data_98080f734764f6a11372aea073e91234
#
_entry.id   98080f734764f6a11372aea073e91234
#
_cell.length_a   1.000
_cell.length_b   1.000
_cell.length_c   1.000
_cell.angle_alpha   90.00
_cell.angle_beta   90.00
_cell.angle_gamma   90.00
#
_symmetry.space_group_name_H-M   'P 1'
#
loop_
_entity.id
_entity.type
_entity.pdbx_description
1 polymer ?
#
loop_
_entity_poly.entity_id
_entity_poly.type
_entity_poly.pdbx_seq_one_letter_code
_entity_poly.pdbx_strand_id
1 'polypeptide(L)'
;MDPVWGNKLEGSYISRTGLRHYDPEHVMHPTFEWGEGERLKMAAHDATWDIHRYILREHGICKAGPPLQELIDPVTPDQLRRAASAILTGWAAGLLAAPEQIQGREYQSYTVLSLCRILYTLQIGDIATKPIAARWCQERLGSPWSTLIERALESCKHWDIPLPIGEVQVTLDFIRYAVAHTTTL
;
A
#
# COMPACT_ATOMS: atom_id res chain seq x y z
N MET A 1 4.32 -28.91 0.08
CA MET A 1 4.63 -27.46 0.03
C MET A 1 5.42 -27.14 1.28
N ASP A 2 6.53 -26.42 1.19
CA ASP A 2 7.31 -26.03 2.36
C ASP A 2 6.44 -25.20 3.30
N PRO A 3 6.23 -25.60 4.55
CA PRO A 3 5.33 -24.89 5.48
C PRO A 3 5.77 -23.44 5.75
N VAL A 4 7.05 -23.13 5.61
CA VAL A 4 7.59 -21.77 5.79
C VAL A 4 7.08 -20.80 4.72
N TRP A 5 6.93 -21.26 3.48
CA TRP A 5 6.45 -20.43 2.38
C TRP A 5 4.92 -20.45 2.26
N GLY A 6 4.27 -21.55 2.64
CA GLY A 6 2.82 -21.66 2.62
C GLY A 6 2.13 -20.60 3.48
N ASN A 7 2.72 -20.25 4.62
CA ASN A 7 2.20 -19.26 5.55
C ASN A 7 2.50 -17.80 5.15
N LYS A 8 3.21 -17.57 4.04
CA LYS A 8 3.55 -16.22 3.54
C LYS A 8 2.94 -15.91 2.18
N LEU A 9 2.09 -16.80 1.68
CA LEU A 9 1.46 -16.63 0.40
C LEU A 9 0.18 -15.81 0.55
N GLU A 10 0.06 -14.75 -0.23
CA GLU A 10 -1.15 -13.98 -0.42
C GLU A 10 -1.60 -14.08 -1.87
N GLY A 11 -2.89 -14.07 -2.13
CA GLY A 11 -3.36 -14.13 -3.50
C GLY A 11 -4.87 -14.12 -3.65
N SER A 12 -5.31 -13.97 -4.89
CA SER A 12 -6.72 -13.96 -5.25
C SER A 12 -6.95 -14.71 -6.54
N TYR A 13 -8.09 -15.39 -6.62
CA TYR A 13 -8.62 -15.94 -7.86
C TYR A 13 -9.54 -14.91 -8.51
N ILE A 14 -9.04 -14.21 -9.51
CA ILE A 14 -9.76 -13.11 -10.15
C ILE A 14 -10.31 -13.57 -11.49
N SER A 15 -11.58 -13.29 -11.78
CA SER A 15 -12.14 -13.51 -13.10
C SER A 15 -11.43 -12.66 -14.14
N ARG A 16 -11.43 -13.11 -15.42
CA ARG A 16 -10.82 -12.31 -16.51
C ARG A 16 -11.43 -10.92 -16.62
N THR A 17 -12.73 -10.79 -16.42
CA THR A 17 -13.45 -9.50 -16.43
C THR A 17 -12.99 -8.63 -15.27
N GLY A 18 -12.99 -9.14 -14.04
CA GLY A 18 -12.56 -8.40 -12.85
C GLY A 18 -11.07 -8.06 -12.83
N LEU A 19 -10.22 -8.85 -13.52
CA LEU A 19 -8.80 -8.53 -13.68
C LEU A 19 -8.58 -7.39 -14.69
N ARG A 20 -9.34 -7.38 -15.78
CA ARG A 20 -9.19 -6.45 -16.92
C ARG A 20 -9.30 -5.00 -16.49
N HIS A 21 -10.34 -4.64 -15.75
CA HIS A 21 -10.59 -3.31 -15.20
C HIS A 21 -11.52 -3.40 -13.99
N TYR A 22 -11.68 -2.29 -13.28
CA TYR A 22 -12.68 -2.22 -12.20
C TYR A 22 -14.09 -2.32 -12.79
N ASP A 23 -14.85 -3.27 -12.24
CA ASP A 23 -16.27 -3.49 -12.57
C ASP A 23 -17.05 -3.68 -11.26
N PRO A 24 -17.94 -2.75 -10.90
CA PRO A 24 -18.68 -2.80 -9.63
C PRO A 24 -19.58 -4.04 -9.49
N GLU A 25 -19.95 -4.70 -10.59
CA GLU A 25 -20.75 -5.92 -10.57
C GLU A 25 -19.90 -7.18 -10.32
N HIS A 26 -18.57 -7.08 -10.49
CA HIS A 26 -17.64 -8.20 -10.39
C HIS A 26 -16.47 -7.91 -9.42
N VAL A 27 -16.79 -7.38 -8.23
CA VAL A 27 -15.77 -7.01 -7.22
C VAL A 27 -15.40 -8.13 -6.26
N MET A 28 -16.28 -9.13 -6.05
CA MET A 28 -16.04 -10.16 -5.06
C MET A 28 -15.22 -11.31 -5.62
N HIS A 29 -14.05 -11.55 -5.04
CA HIS A 29 -13.13 -12.60 -5.47
C HIS A 29 -12.67 -13.48 -4.31
N PRO A 30 -12.52 -14.82 -4.53
CA PRO A 30 -11.87 -15.69 -3.58
C PRO A 30 -10.43 -15.24 -3.33
N THR A 31 -10.12 -14.89 -2.09
CA THR A 31 -8.84 -14.33 -1.68
C THR A 31 -8.30 -15.08 -0.46
N PHE A 32 -7.01 -15.29 -0.40
CA PHE A 32 -6.31 -15.75 0.79
C PHE A 32 -5.24 -14.73 1.17
N GLU A 33 -5.18 -14.45 2.47
CA GLU A 33 -4.24 -13.51 3.07
C GLU A 33 -3.21 -14.28 3.90
N TRP A 34 -2.13 -13.61 4.20
CA TRP A 34 -1.06 -14.14 5.03
C TRP A 34 -1.52 -14.45 6.46
N GLY A 35 -1.15 -15.63 6.98
CA GLY A 35 -1.45 -16.03 8.36
C GLY A 35 -1.65 -17.55 8.50
N GLU A 36 -1.43 -18.07 9.70
CA GLU A 36 -1.69 -19.48 10.00
C GLU A 36 -3.19 -19.76 10.02
N GLY A 37 -3.61 -20.77 9.23
CA GLY A 37 -4.99 -21.22 9.20
C GLY A 37 -5.95 -20.36 8.41
N GLU A 38 -5.46 -19.34 7.70
CA GLU A 38 -6.30 -18.54 6.81
C GLU A 38 -6.91 -19.40 5.71
N ARG A 39 -8.23 -19.32 5.59
CA ARG A 39 -8.99 -20.00 4.55
C ARG A 39 -9.29 -19.02 3.42
N LEU A 40 -9.51 -19.58 2.24
CA LEU A 40 -10.05 -18.83 1.12
C LEU A 40 -11.35 -18.15 1.53
N LYS A 41 -11.39 -16.82 1.45
CA LYS A 41 -12.56 -15.96 1.77
C LYS A 41 -12.92 -15.10 0.57
N MET A 42 -14.16 -14.66 0.50
CA MET A 42 -14.58 -13.66 -0.51
C MET A 42 -14.16 -12.28 -0.03
N ALA A 43 -13.37 -11.58 -0.83
CA ALA A 43 -12.94 -10.20 -0.59
C ALA A 43 -13.29 -9.30 -1.76
N ALA A 44 -13.62 -8.05 -1.46
CA ALA A 44 -13.94 -7.05 -2.47
C ALA A 44 -12.65 -6.43 -3.03
N HIS A 45 -12.51 -6.47 -4.35
CA HIS A 45 -11.50 -5.73 -5.09
C HIS A 45 -12.15 -4.49 -5.71
N ASP A 46 -12.30 -3.46 -4.90
CA ASP A 46 -12.91 -2.19 -5.31
C ASP A 46 -12.01 -1.36 -6.26
N ALA A 47 -12.37 -0.11 -6.50
CA ALA A 47 -11.60 0.76 -7.40
C ALA A 47 -10.16 1.03 -6.91
N THR A 48 -9.82 0.80 -5.63
CA THR A 48 -8.46 0.93 -5.12
C THR A 48 -7.52 -0.13 -5.68
N TRP A 49 -8.08 -1.25 -6.17
CA TRP A 49 -7.33 -2.31 -6.84
C TRP A 49 -6.75 -1.91 -8.20
N ASP A 50 -7.07 -0.73 -8.73
CA ASP A 50 -6.38 -0.19 -9.90
C ASP A 50 -4.87 -0.06 -9.66
N ILE A 51 -4.43 0.18 -8.43
CA ILE A 51 -3.00 0.13 -8.06
C ILE A 51 -2.41 -1.26 -8.30
N HIS A 52 -3.12 -2.33 -7.89
CA HIS A 52 -2.67 -3.70 -8.11
C HIS A 52 -2.70 -4.08 -9.59
N ARG A 53 -3.74 -3.68 -10.33
CA ARG A 53 -3.83 -3.88 -11.79
C ARG A 53 -2.66 -3.23 -12.51
N TYR A 54 -2.34 -1.99 -12.14
CA TYR A 54 -1.18 -1.27 -12.69
C TYR A 54 0.13 -2.02 -12.41
N ILE A 55 0.38 -2.39 -11.15
CA ILE A 55 1.60 -3.11 -10.76
C ILE A 55 1.70 -4.45 -11.49
N LEU A 56 0.61 -5.20 -11.59
CA LEU A 56 0.60 -6.47 -12.30
C LEU A 56 0.88 -6.27 -13.79
N ARG A 57 0.21 -5.30 -14.43
CA ARG A 57 0.37 -5.03 -15.86
C ARG A 57 1.80 -4.61 -16.22
N GLU A 58 2.38 -3.69 -15.46
CA GLU A 58 3.68 -3.07 -15.79
C GLU A 58 4.88 -3.85 -15.23
N HIS A 59 4.70 -4.54 -14.09
CA HIS A 59 5.79 -5.17 -13.34
C HIS A 59 5.54 -6.62 -12.95
N GLY A 60 4.36 -7.17 -13.24
CA GLY A 60 4.00 -8.54 -12.88
C GLY A 60 4.80 -9.59 -13.63
N ILE A 61 5.03 -10.73 -12.99
CA ILE A 61 5.70 -11.87 -13.59
C ILE A 61 4.65 -12.91 -13.98
N CYS A 62 4.39 -13.08 -15.27
CA CYS A 62 3.51 -14.11 -15.78
C CYS A 62 4.23 -15.47 -15.72
N LYS A 63 3.72 -16.42 -14.92
CA LYS A 63 4.27 -17.78 -14.81
C LYS A 63 3.65 -18.74 -15.81
N ALA A 64 2.41 -18.48 -16.21
CA ALA A 64 1.69 -19.28 -17.21
C ALA A 64 0.54 -18.45 -17.80
N GLY A 65 0.23 -18.68 -19.09
CA GLY A 65 -0.84 -17.97 -19.79
C GLY A 65 -0.34 -16.85 -20.69
N PRO A 66 -1.25 -15.99 -21.17
CA PRO A 66 -0.91 -14.85 -22.00
C PRO A 66 -0.20 -13.74 -21.18
N PRO A 67 0.49 -12.81 -21.85
CA PRO A 67 1.07 -11.64 -21.22
C PRO A 67 0.03 -10.85 -20.42
N LEU A 68 0.43 -10.28 -19.27
CA LEU A 68 -0.48 -9.52 -18.40
C LEU A 68 -1.06 -8.28 -19.11
N GLN A 69 -0.32 -7.71 -20.05
CA GLN A 69 -0.75 -6.59 -20.89
C GLN A 69 -1.95 -6.91 -21.79
N GLU A 70 -2.18 -8.20 -22.11
CA GLU A 70 -3.35 -8.65 -22.87
C GLU A 70 -4.56 -8.89 -21.96
N LEU A 71 -4.32 -9.12 -20.65
CA LEU A 71 -5.35 -9.42 -19.66
C LEU A 71 -5.86 -8.18 -18.93
N ILE A 72 -5.02 -7.15 -18.76
CA ILE A 72 -5.29 -5.97 -17.96
C ILE A 72 -5.23 -4.74 -18.86
N ASP A 73 -6.28 -3.94 -18.84
CA ASP A 73 -6.34 -2.66 -19.57
C ASP A 73 -5.34 -1.64 -18.95
N PRO A 74 -4.83 -0.68 -19.73
CA PRO A 74 -4.00 0.39 -19.20
C PRO A 74 -4.70 1.15 -18.07
N VAL A 75 -4.00 1.35 -16.94
CA VAL A 75 -4.49 2.18 -15.84
C VAL A 75 -3.91 3.58 -15.97
N THR A 76 -4.78 4.58 -15.99
CA THR A 76 -4.37 5.98 -16.17
C THR A 76 -3.82 6.59 -14.88
N PRO A 77 -2.97 7.65 -14.97
CA PRO A 77 -2.51 8.39 -13.79
C PRO A 77 -3.65 8.89 -12.90
N ASP A 78 -4.79 9.29 -13.48
CA ASP A 78 -5.93 9.77 -12.70
C ASP A 78 -6.67 8.65 -11.97
N GLN A 79 -6.69 7.43 -12.52
CA GLN A 79 -7.19 6.26 -11.80
C GLN A 79 -6.28 5.94 -10.61
N LEU A 80 -4.96 5.99 -10.79
CA LEU A 80 -4.00 5.79 -9.70
C LEU A 80 -4.15 6.84 -8.60
N ARG A 81 -4.32 8.12 -8.95
CA ARG A 81 -4.57 9.20 -7.98
C ARG A 81 -5.87 8.96 -7.20
N ARG A 82 -6.97 8.62 -7.89
CA ARG A 82 -8.24 8.30 -7.22
C ARG A 82 -8.11 7.12 -6.27
N ALA A 83 -7.46 6.04 -6.69
CA ALA A 83 -7.22 4.86 -5.86
C ALA A 83 -6.37 5.22 -4.63
N ALA A 84 -5.28 5.96 -4.82
CA ALA A 84 -4.41 6.41 -3.74
C ALA A 84 -5.14 7.33 -2.74
N SER A 85 -5.98 8.24 -3.23
CA SER A 85 -6.81 9.11 -2.38
C SER A 85 -7.83 8.32 -1.56
N ALA A 86 -8.49 7.34 -2.17
CA ALA A 86 -9.47 6.49 -1.48
C ALA A 86 -8.79 5.63 -0.38
N ILE A 87 -7.62 5.06 -0.67
CA ILE A 87 -6.82 4.32 0.32
C ILE A 87 -6.42 5.24 1.47
N LEU A 88 -5.90 6.43 1.18
CA LEU A 88 -5.49 7.37 2.21
C LEU A 88 -6.66 7.75 3.11
N THR A 89 -7.79 8.12 2.53
CA THR A 89 -8.98 8.54 3.29
C THR A 89 -9.52 7.41 4.18
N GLY A 90 -9.66 6.20 3.66
CA GLY A 90 -10.20 5.06 4.40
C GLY A 90 -9.22 4.53 5.46
N TRP A 91 -8.01 4.18 5.04
CA TRP A 91 -7.00 3.57 5.92
C TRP A 91 -6.47 4.54 6.97
N ALA A 92 -6.13 5.78 6.58
CA ALA A 92 -5.62 6.77 7.51
C ALA A 92 -6.66 7.16 8.57
N ALA A 93 -7.94 7.28 8.21
CA ALA A 93 -9.00 7.53 9.18
C ALA A 93 -9.11 6.38 10.20
N GLY A 94 -8.98 5.12 9.74
CA GLY A 94 -8.93 3.94 10.61
C GLY A 94 -7.78 3.99 11.62
N LEU A 95 -6.56 4.33 11.17
CA LEU A 95 -5.40 4.46 12.04
C LEU A 95 -5.51 5.60 13.06
N LEU A 96 -6.12 6.73 12.67
CA LEU A 96 -6.37 7.85 13.58
C LEU A 96 -7.44 7.52 14.62
N ALA A 97 -8.41 6.67 14.28
CA ALA A 97 -9.44 6.19 15.20
C ALA A 97 -8.95 5.11 16.16
N ALA A 98 -7.94 4.31 15.76
CA ALA A 98 -7.40 3.18 16.51
C ALA A 98 -5.86 3.26 16.58
N PRO A 99 -5.27 4.26 17.28
CA PRO A 99 -3.83 4.50 17.31
C PRO A 99 -3.03 3.39 17.99
N GLU A 100 -3.67 2.50 18.73
CA GLU A 100 -3.04 1.30 19.30
C GLU A 100 -2.51 0.34 18.24
N GLN A 101 -3.01 0.39 17.01
CA GLN A 101 -2.54 -0.43 15.91
C GLN A 101 -1.12 -0.08 15.48
N ILE A 102 -0.69 1.17 15.66
CA ILE A 102 0.64 1.64 15.27
C ILE A 102 1.66 1.69 16.42
N GLN A 103 1.46 0.91 17.49
CA GLN A 103 2.41 0.86 18.61
C GLN A 103 3.69 0.07 18.29
N GLY A 104 3.61 -0.89 17.36
CA GLY A 104 4.77 -1.68 16.95
C GLY A 104 5.65 -0.95 15.92
N ARG A 105 6.98 -1.05 16.09
CA ARG A 105 7.95 -0.43 15.17
C ARG A 105 7.75 -0.85 13.71
N GLU A 106 7.51 -2.12 13.50
CA GLU A 106 7.27 -2.69 12.18
C GLU A 106 6.08 -2.00 11.49
N TYR A 107 4.96 -1.92 12.20
CA TYR A 107 3.75 -1.34 11.63
C TYR A 107 3.85 0.18 11.48
N GLN A 108 4.61 0.90 12.34
CA GLN A 108 4.90 2.31 12.13
C GLN A 108 5.74 2.54 10.87
N SER A 109 6.81 1.77 10.70
CA SER A 109 7.66 1.86 9.50
C SER A 109 6.87 1.51 8.24
N TYR A 110 6.04 0.47 8.31
CA TYR A 110 5.10 0.12 7.23
C TYR A 110 4.17 1.29 6.91
N THR A 111 3.58 1.92 7.92
CA THR A 111 2.66 3.05 7.79
C THR A 111 3.34 4.25 7.14
N VAL A 112 4.48 4.68 7.68
CA VAL A 112 5.22 5.84 7.16
C VAL A 112 5.62 5.63 5.70
N LEU A 113 6.20 4.47 5.37
CA LEU A 113 6.64 4.19 4.00
C LEU A 113 5.47 3.97 3.03
N SER A 114 4.33 3.48 3.51
CA SER A 114 3.11 3.38 2.70
C SER A 114 2.50 4.74 2.42
N LEU A 115 2.49 5.65 3.41
CA LEU A 115 2.09 7.05 3.21
C LEU A 115 2.99 7.76 2.19
N CYS A 116 4.30 7.53 2.23
CA CYS A 116 5.20 8.08 1.21
C CYS A 116 4.83 7.61 -0.20
N ARG A 117 4.47 6.32 -0.37
CA ARG A 117 4.01 5.80 -1.68
C ARG A 117 2.71 6.46 -2.11
N ILE A 118 1.76 6.63 -1.20
CA ILE A 118 0.48 7.29 -1.49
C ILE A 118 0.71 8.73 -1.92
N LEU A 119 1.49 9.50 -1.17
CA LEU A 119 1.82 10.89 -1.51
C LEU A 119 2.54 11.00 -2.86
N TYR A 120 3.49 10.10 -3.13
CA TYR A 120 4.14 10.01 -4.44
C TYR A 120 3.12 9.79 -5.56
N THR A 121 2.24 8.80 -5.39
CA THR A 121 1.23 8.45 -6.41
C THR A 121 0.25 9.60 -6.64
N LEU A 122 -0.20 10.26 -5.59
CA LEU A 122 -1.07 11.44 -5.70
C LEU A 122 -0.43 12.56 -6.53
N GLN A 123 0.84 12.81 -6.30
CA GLN A 123 1.55 13.90 -6.97
C GLN A 123 1.98 13.55 -8.39
N ILE A 124 2.60 12.40 -8.56
CA ILE A 124 3.22 12.00 -9.83
C ILE A 124 2.22 11.28 -10.75
N GLY A 125 1.24 10.55 -10.18
CA GLY A 125 0.33 9.71 -10.95
C GLY A 125 0.97 8.42 -11.44
N ASP A 126 1.96 7.93 -10.71
CA ASP A 126 2.71 6.70 -10.97
C ASP A 126 2.97 5.95 -9.66
N ILE A 127 3.44 4.71 -9.75
CA ILE A 127 3.76 3.87 -8.59
C ILE A 127 5.28 3.77 -8.42
N ALA A 128 5.74 4.01 -7.20
CA ALA A 128 7.14 3.82 -6.82
C ALA A 128 7.30 2.73 -5.75
N THR A 129 8.51 2.17 -5.66
CA THR A 129 8.89 1.33 -4.52
C THR A 129 8.97 2.16 -3.24
N LYS A 130 8.81 1.52 -2.07
CA LYS A 130 8.92 2.22 -0.77
C LYS A 130 10.18 3.09 -0.64
N PRO A 131 11.40 2.60 -0.98
CA PRO A 131 12.61 3.43 -0.90
C PRO A 131 12.58 4.66 -1.83
N ILE A 132 12.13 4.49 -3.07
CA ILE A 132 12.05 5.61 -4.04
C ILE A 132 11.06 6.67 -3.57
N ALA A 133 9.85 6.26 -3.18
CA ALA A 133 8.84 7.18 -2.67
C ALA A 133 9.27 7.87 -1.36
N ALA A 134 9.95 7.16 -0.46
CA ALA A 134 10.50 7.72 0.77
C ALA A 134 11.53 8.82 0.49
N ARG A 135 12.50 8.58 -0.39
CA ARG A 135 13.51 9.58 -0.78
C ARG A 135 12.86 10.80 -1.44
N TRP A 136 11.92 10.58 -2.33
CA TRP A 136 11.14 11.65 -2.95
C TRP A 136 10.41 12.51 -1.91
N CYS A 137 9.78 11.91 -0.89
CA CYS A 137 9.14 12.62 0.20
C CYS A 137 10.14 13.39 1.06
N GLN A 138 11.30 12.80 1.40
CA GLN A 138 12.33 13.47 2.19
C GLN A 138 12.83 14.76 1.55
N GLU A 139 13.03 14.74 0.24
CA GLU A 139 13.49 15.90 -0.54
C GLU A 139 12.47 17.05 -0.55
N ARG A 140 11.16 16.73 -0.47
CA ARG A 140 10.09 17.71 -0.60
C ARG A 140 9.51 18.20 0.70
N LEU A 141 9.42 17.32 1.70
CA LEU A 141 8.70 17.63 2.93
C LEU A 141 9.59 18.24 4.02
N GLY A 142 10.90 18.04 3.97
CA GLY A 142 11.84 18.53 4.97
C GLY A 142 11.57 17.99 6.39
N SER A 143 12.12 18.68 7.40
CA SER A 143 11.90 18.32 8.82
C SER A 143 10.49 18.79 9.28
N PRO A 144 9.82 18.00 10.17
CA PRO A 144 10.32 16.82 10.88
C PRO A 144 10.17 15.52 10.08
N TRP A 145 9.49 15.53 8.93
CA TRP A 145 9.10 14.33 8.19
C TRP A 145 10.29 13.58 7.62
N SER A 146 11.31 14.30 7.13
CA SER A 146 12.53 13.68 6.60
C SER A 146 13.21 12.78 7.63
N THR A 147 13.25 13.18 8.90
CA THR A 147 13.80 12.37 10.00
C THR A 147 12.96 11.14 10.31
N LEU A 148 11.64 11.29 10.35
CA LEU A 148 10.71 10.16 10.55
C LEU A 148 10.85 9.12 9.43
N ILE A 149 10.90 9.58 8.18
CA ILE A 149 11.05 8.73 7.00
C ILE A 149 12.38 7.98 7.01
N GLU A 150 13.48 8.65 7.37
CA GLU A 150 14.80 7.99 7.48
C GLU A 150 14.77 6.86 8.51
N ARG A 151 14.21 7.11 9.70
CA ARG A 151 14.04 6.09 10.74
C ARG A 151 13.18 4.91 10.26
N ALA A 152 12.13 5.18 9.49
CA ALA A 152 11.30 4.12 8.91
C ALA A 152 12.08 3.27 7.90
N LEU A 153 12.94 3.87 7.08
CA LEU A 153 13.81 3.16 6.15
C LEU A 153 14.87 2.29 6.87
N GLU A 154 15.46 2.82 7.96
CA GLU A 154 16.42 2.08 8.78
C GLU A 154 15.77 0.93 9.54
N SER A 155 14.56 1.14 10.06
CA SER A 155 13.79 0.14 10.82
C SER A 155 13.47 -1.10 10.01
N CYS A 156 13.32 -0.99 8.70
CA CYS A 156 13.15 -2.14 7.81
C CYS A 156 14.36 -3.10 7.82
N LYS A 157 15.49 -2.69 8.39
CA LYS A 157 16.71 -3.50 8.51
C LYS A 157 16.90 -4.15 9.88
N HIS A 158 16.18 -3.66 10.91
CA HIS A 158 16.40 -4.04 12.31
C HIS A 158 15.05 -4.08 13.08
N TRP A 159 14.33 -5.19 12.99
CA TRP A 159 13.00 -5.38 13.55
C TRP A 159 12.93 -5.49 15.09
N ASP A 160 14.06 -5.79 15.74
CA ASP A 160 14.12 -6.18 17.16
C ASP A 160 14.31 -5.03 18.16
N ILE A 161 14.37 -3.78 17.71
CA ILE A 161 14.63 -2.63 18.58
C ILE A 161 13.30 -1.95 18.98
N PRO A 162 12.99 -1.82 20.29
CA PRO A 162 11.81 -1.08 20.74
C PRO A 162 11.81 0.38 20.30
N LEU A 163 10.62 0.95 20.05
CA LEU A 163 10.49 2.35 19.70
C LEU A 163 10.69 3.26 20.92
N PRO A 164 11.33 4.43 20.73
CA PRO A 164 11.31 5.49 21.75
C PRO A 164 9.87 5.98 22.01
N ILE A 165 9.60 6.36 23.25
CA ILE A 165 8.34 7.01 23.65
C ILE A 165 8.21 8.32 22.83
N GLY A 166 7.06 8.51 22.16
CA GLY A 166 6.78 9.70 21.35
C GLY A 166 6.81 9.50 19.83
N GLU A 167 7.38 8.43 19.31
CA GLU A 167 7.37 8.18 17.86
C GLU A 167 5.97 7.86 17.31
N VAL A 168 5.10 7.26 18.12
CA VAL A 168 3.68 7.06 17.77
C VAL A 168 3.02 8.39 17.44
N GLN A 169 3.22 9.40 18.27
CA GLN A 169 2.61 10.72 18.07
C GLN A 169 3.11 11.38 16.77
N VAL A 170 4.40 11.30 16.49
CA VAL A 170 4.98 11.86 15.24
C VAL A 170 4.42 11.12 14.02
N THR A 171 4.22 9.80 14.11
CA THR A 171 3.58 9.02 13.05
C THR A 171 2.12 9.44 12.85
N LEU A 172 1.37 9.63 13.92
CA LEU A 172 -0.01 10.14 13.85
C LEU A 172 -0.08 11.53 13.21
N ASP A 173 0.87 12.40 13.55
CA ASP A 173 0.95 13.75 12.95
C ASP A 173 1.31 13.69 11.47
N PHE A 174 2.14 12.74 11.05
CA PHE A 174 2.42 12.50 9.63
C PHE A 174 1.18 11.96 8.89
N ILE A 175 0.38 11.10 9.51
CA ILE A 175 -0.90 10.65 8.95
C ILE A 175 -1.84 11.85 8.75
N ARG A 176 -1.99 12.71 9.78
CA ARG A 176 -2.82 13.93 9.69
C ARG A 176 -2.33 14.87 8.58
N TYR A 177 -1.01 15.06 8.50
CA TYR A 177 -0.39 15.84 7.44
C TYR A 177 -0.73 15.29 6.06
N ALA A 178 -0.55 13.98 5.84
CA ALA A 178 -0.84 13.34 4.57
C ALA A 178 -2.32 13.50 4.17
N VAL A 179 -3.25 13.32 5.11
CA VAL A 179 -4.69 13.50 4.86
C VAL A 179 -5.02 14.96 4.51
N ALA A 180 -4.42 15.92 5.21
CA ALA A 180 -4.68 17.35 4.96
C ALA A 180 -4.13 17.84 3.60
N HIS A 181 -3.10 17.18 3.06
CA HIS A 181 -2.40 17.61 1.84
C HIS A 181 -2.69 16.72 0.61
N THR A 182 -3.76 15.95 0.63
CA THR A 182 -4.22 15.15 -0.52
C THR A 182 -4.44 15.95 -1.80
N THR A 183 -4.73 17.24 -1.70
CA THR A 183 -5.10 18.13 -2.81
C THR A 183 -4.04 19.16 -3.17
N THR A 184 -2.93 19.28 -2.43
CA THR A 184 -2.08 20.50 -2.48
C THR A 184 -0.57 20.21 -2.67
N LEU A 185 -0.15 18.95 -2.88
CA LEU A 185 1.27 18.63 -3.15
C LEU A 185 1.61 18.61 -4.62
#